data_8f3e6af5c9043118b016bcb070fc7347
#
_entry.id   8f3e6af5c9043118b016bcb070fc7347
#
_cell.length_a   1.000
_cell.length_b   1.000
_cell.length_c   1.000
_cell.angle_alpha   90.00
_cell.angle_beta   90.00
_cell.angle_gamma   90.00
#
_symmetry.space_group_name_H-M   'P 1'
#
loop_
_entity.id
_entity.type
_entity.pdbx_description
1 polymer ?
#
loop_
_entity_poly.entity_id
_entity_poly.type
_entity_poly.pdbx_seq_one_letter_code
_entity_poly.pdbx_strand_id
1 'polypeptide(L)'
;MSKTLMACAHGALAAGLFGIAVGEATAADATALDAIRAGHPILEVRSRYEHWDQTKTATLTENGQALTIRARYGWETGAWKDVKGLVDFETVRWLGPQRFAIANNGGPPLNGADKTRYPVINDPEVTELNRLQLSWTPSKAAQITVGRQRIQLDDQRFVGAAPWRMDEQTFDAVRADVSRGRFKATYAYVTKVNRTMGELVDWDSDSHFFNAGWSVSDALRVQALVYAFDFTQAPASSMISKGVRASGKGKIGPYAVSYAATWARQNDWRGNTAPFELDFFGAEASATRGAYTVRLGYDALEGNGQRGFGSAIGAAHGVNGWADAWSSAGGIKNFADGLQDANITVTVKPKHRWLPARSELMARYHDFDDDRTGADLGREWNLSWIAPVTPKMTLQWKYADFDRADTVPVGTLAPPASRTKWWLILEYKL
;
A
#
# COMPACT_ATOMS: atom_id res chain seq x y z
N MET A 1 -48.15 -0.09 -8.36
CA MET A 1 -48.51 1.31 -8.04
C MET A 1 -47.82 1.69 -6.74
N SER A 2 -46.90 2.48 -6.76
CA SER A 2 -46.55 3.71 -6.09
C SER A 2 -45.06 3.97 -6.27
N LYS A 3 -44.76 5.00 -7.05
CA LYS A 3 -43.43 5.58 -7.26
C LYS A 3 -43.15 6.51 -6.09
N THR A 4 -41.99 6.41 -5.48
CA THR A 4 -41.48 7.50 -4.64
C THR A 4 -40.14 7.94 -5.23
N LEU A 5 -40.17 9.11 -5.88
CA LEU A 5 -39.01 9.88 -6.28
C LEU A 5 -38.24 10.32 -5.01
N MET A 6 -36.96 10.11 -4.97
CA MET A 6 -36.08 10.79 -4.03
C MET A 6 -35.20 11.77 -4.80
N ALA A 7 -35.39 13.05 -4.48
CA ALA A 7 -34.80 14.20 -5.15
C ALA A 7 -33.29 14.29 -4.92
N CYS A 8 -32.55 14.56 -6.02
CA CYS A 8 -31.17 14.98 -5.97
C CYS A 8 -31.02 16.36 -5.36
N ALA A 9 -30.39 16.48 -4.20
CA ALA A 9 -29.97 17.77 -3.68
C ALA A 9 -28.67 18.20 -4.34
N HIS A 10 -28.74 19.22 -5.20
CA HIS A 10 -27.56 19.90 -5.74
C HIS A 10 -27.03 20.85 -4.68
N GLY A 11 -25.92 20.49 -4.02
CA GLY A 11 -25.16 21.38 -3.18
C GLY A 11 -24.15 22.17 -4.02
N ALA A 12 -24.47 23.40 -4.38
CA ALA A 12 -23.52 24.34 -4.96
C ALA A 12 -22.51 24.79 -3.89
N LEU A 13 -21.22 24.44 -4.05
CA LEU A 13 -20.13 25.01 -3.24
C LEU A 13 -19.82 26.40 -3.78
N ALA A 14 -20.26 27.45 -3.04
CA ALA A 14 -19.83 28.82 -3.26
C ALA A 14 -18.41 29.00 -2.66
N ALA A 15 -17.41 29.20 -3.50
CA ALA A 15 -16.09 29.63 -3.10
C ALA A 15 -16.12 31.11 -2.75
N GLY A 16 -16.26 31.44 -1.47
CA GLY A 16 -16.09 32.79 -0.94
C GLY A 16 -14.60 33.10 -0.72
N LEU A 17 -14.01 33.95 -1.56
CA LEU A 17 -12.72 34.58 -1.35
C LEU A 17 -12.83 35.59 -0.19
N PHE A 18 -12.32 35.24 0.98
CA PHE A 18 -12.05 36.21 2.03
C PHE A 18 -10.55 36.55 2.04
N GLY A 19 -10.22 37.70 1.49
CA GLY A 19 -8.95 38.33 1.72
C GLY A 19 -8.98 38.95 3.12
N ILE A 20 -8.19 38.43 4.05
CA ILE A 20 -7.94 39.00 5.35
C ILE A 20 -6.46 39.38 5.43
N ALA A 21 -6.18 40.67 5.64
CA ALA A 21 -4.84 41.18 5.93
C ALA A 21 -4.31 40.51 7.21
N VAL A 22 -3.15 39.84 7.12
CA VAL A 22 -2.48 39.20 8.25
C VAL A 22 -1.67 40.29 8.96
N GLY A 23 -2.12 40.69 10.15
CA GLY A 23 -1.27 41.37 11.10
C GLY A 23 -0.32 40.37 11.76
N GLU A 24 0.95 40.70 11.90
CA GLU A 24 1.94 39.90 12.61
C GLU A 24 1.56 39.79 14.10
N ALA A 25 0.99 38.66 14.51
CA ALA A 25 0.77 38.32 15.91
C ALA A 25 2.06 37.72 16.48
N THR A 26 2.51 38.17 17.63
CA THR A 26 3.63 37.58 18.36
C THR A 26 3.27 36.16 18.82
N ALA A 27 4.21 35.24 18.73
CA ALA A 27 4.00 33.78 18.91
C ALA A 27 3.45 33.36 20.31
N ALA A 28 3.32 34.27 21.28
CA ALA A 28 2.80 34.00 22.62
C ALA A 28 1.27 34.09 22.73
N ASP A 29 0.58 34.74 21.80
CA ASP A 29 -0.87 35.00 21.84
C ASP A 29 -1.71 34.21 20.81
N ALA A 30 -1.10 33.32 20.03
CA ALA A 30 -1.79 32.57 19.03
C ALA A 30 -2.82 31.61 19.67
N THR A 31 -4.07 31.64 19.19
CA THR A 31 -5.16 30.82 19.65
C THR A 31 -5.25 29.51 18.80
N ALA A 32 -6.00 28.53 19.30
CA ALA A 32 -6.32 27.34 18.49
C ALA A 32 -7.04 27.71 17.18
N LEU A 33 -7.85 28.76 17.18
CA LEU A 33 -8.54 29.25 15.99
C LEU A 33 -7.56 29.83 14.94
N ASP A 34 -6.51 30.49 15.39
CA ASP A 34 -5.47 30.99 14.49
C ASP A 34 -4.69 29.86 13.84
N ALA A 35 -4.42 28.80 14.58
CA ALA A 35 -3.81 27.58 14.02
C ALA A 35 -4.73 26.90 12.99
N ILE A 36 -6.04 26.85 13.22
CA ILE A 36 -6.99 26.33 12.22
C ILE A 36 -6.96 27.20 10.96
N ARG A 37 -6.97 28.52 11.09
CA ARG A 37 -6.91 29.46 9.94
C ARG A 37 -5.58 29.42 9.19
N ALA A 38 -4.47 29.20 9.91
CA ALA A 38 -3.13 29.05 9.33
C ALA A 38 -2.88 27.69 8.69
N GLY A 39 -3.89 26.82 8.69
CA GLY A 39 -3.84 25.51 8.06
C GLY A 39 -3.89 25.56 6.53
N HIS A 40 -3.89 24.39 5.92
CA HIS A 40 -3.99 24.25 4.47
C HIS A 40 -4.99 23.16 4.07
N PRO A 41 -5.66 23.35 2.92
CA PRO A 41 -6.59 22.34 2.40
C PRO A 41 -5.84 21.11 1.89
N ILE A 42 -6.49 19.97 2.02
CA ILE A 42 -6.10 18.71 1.38
C ILE A 42 -7.05 18.51 0.23
N LEU A 43 -6.53 18.32 -0.98
CA LEU A 43 -7.31 17.90 -2.15
C LEU A 43 -6.43 17.01 -3.04
N GLU A 44 -6.81 15.75 -3.12
CA GLU A 44 -6.24 14.78 -4.05
C GLU A 44 -7.36 14.16 -4.88
N VAL A 45 -7.20 14.12 -6.19
CA VAL A 45 -8.13 13.44 -7.09
C VAL A 45 -7.35 12.46 -7.93
N ARG A 46 -7.80 11.20 -7.95
CA ARG A 46 -7.21 10.13 -8.77
C ARG A 46 -8.31 9.51 -9.63
N SER A 47 -8.11 9.49 -10.94
CA SER A 47 -8.89 8.66 -11.85
C SER A 47 -8.05 7.49 -12.30
N ARG A 48 -8.60 6.27 -12.29
CA ARG A 48 -7.91 5.06 -12.69
C ARG A 48 -8.80 4.21 -13.58
N TYR A 49 -8.29 3.92 -14.78
CA TYR A 49 -8.78 2.83 -15.60
C TYR A 49 -7.93 1.60 -15.37
N GLU A 50 -8.55 0.45 -15.16
CA GLU A 50 -7.91 -0.85 -15.00
C GLU A 50 -8.53 -1.85 -15.97
N HIS A 51 -7.68 -2.57 -16.68
CA HIS A 51 -8.06 -3.72 -17.51
C HIS A 51 -7.35 -4.97 -17.01
N TRP A 52 -8.09 -6.07 -16.96
CA TRP A 52 -7.59 -7.37 -16.52
C TRP A 52 -8.04 -8.45 -17.48
N ASP A 53 -7.11 -9.08 -18.15
CA ASP A 53 -7.31 -10.31 -18.93
C ASP A 53 -6.61 -11.49 -18.24
N GLN A 54 -7.24 -12.64 -18.20
CA GLN A 54 -6.65 -13.86 -17.65
C GLN A 54 -7.18 -15.11 -18.35
N THR A 55 -6.43 -16.20 -18.22
CA THR A 55 -6.89 -17.51 -18.69
C THR A 55 -8.26 -17.81 -18.11
N LYS A 56 -9.23 -18.10 -18.98
CA LYS A 56 -10.60 -18.36 -18.57
C LYS A 56 -10.72 -19.70 -17.83
N THR A 57 -11.63 -19.74 -16.88
CA THR A 57 -11.97 -20.93 -16.10
C THR A 57 -13.47 -21.19 -16.21
N ALA A 58 -13.97 -22.25 -15.60
CA ALA A 58 -15.41 -22.53 -15.56
C ALA A 58 -16.23 -21.41 -14.90
N THR A 59 -15.64 -20.63 -13.98
CA THR A 59 -16.29 -19.54 -13.25
C THR A 59 -15.90 -18.17 -13.75
N LEU A 60 -14.62 -17.96 -14.10
CA LEU A 60 -14.10 -16.70 -14.60
C LEU A 60 -14.09 -16.71 -16.14
N THR A 61 -15.21 -16.27 -16.73
CA THR A 61 -15.43 -16.36 -18.18
C THR A 61 -15.20 -15.02 -18.90
N GLU A 62 -15.10 -13.92 -18.14
CA GLU A 62 -15.05 -12.55 -18.68
C GLU A 62 -13.75 -11.83 -18.29
N ASN A 63 -13.40 -10.79 -19.05
CA ASN A 63 -12.31 -9.88 -18.72
C ASN A 63 -12.77 -8.80 -17.75
N GLY A 64 -11.86 -8.35 -16.87
CA GLY A 64 -12.11 -7.27 -15.94
C GLY A 64 -11.92 -5.90 -16.57
N GLN A 65 -12.83 -4.95 -16.27
CA GLN A 65 -12.69 -3.53 -16.62
C GLN A 65 -13.29 -2.68 -15.52
N ALA A 66 -12.54 -1.70 -15.04
CA ALA A 66 -12.99 -0.70 -14.08
C ALA A 66 -12.51 0.69 -14.47
N LEU A 67 -13.39 1.68 -14.39
CA LEU A 67 -13.02 3.09 -14.40
C LEU A 67 -13.52 3.70 -13.10
N THR A 68 -12.61 4.09 -12.24
CA THR A 68 -12.88 4.59 -10.90
C THR A 68 -12.32 5.99 -10.72
N ILE A 69 -12.96 6.79 -9.88
CA ILE A 69 -12.45 8.07 -9.42
C ILE A 69 -12.45 8.10 -7.90
N ARG A 70 -11.38 8.62 -7.32
CA ARG A 70 -11.25 8.90 -5.89
C ARG A 70 -10.99 10.38 -5.68
N ALA A 71 -11.68 10.96 -4.70
CA ALA A 71 -11.35 12.28 -4.17
C ALA A 71 -11.06 12.17 -2.68
N ARG A 72 -9.93 12.73 -2.23
CA ARG A 72 -9.62 13.01 -0.83
C ARG A 72 -9.66 14.50 -0.62
N TYR A 73 -10.36 14.94 0.42
CA TYR A 73 -10.52 16.35 0.71
C TYR A 73 -10.61 16.57 2.21
N GLY A 74 -9.96 17.62 2.69
CA GLY A 74 -9.89 17.87 4.11
C GLY A 74 -9.06 19.09 4.46
N TRP A 75 -8.60 19.14 5.69
CA TRP A 75 -7.86 20.24 6.25
C TRP A 75 -6.79 19.76 7.25
N GLU A 76 -5.59 20.29 7.14
CA GLU A 76 -4.56 20.16 8.16
C GLU A 76 -4.31 21.53 8.79
N THR A 77 -4.38 21.63 10.13
CA THR A 77 -4.17 22.90 10.84
C THR A 77 -2.70 23.28 10.89
N GLY A 78 -2.41 24.56 11.10
CA GLY A 78 -1.13 24.98 11.66
C GLY A 78 -0.92 24.40 13.07
N ALA A 79 0.26 24.63 13.66
CA ALA A 79 0.56 24.20 15.02
C ALA A 79 0.03 25.18 16.07
N TRP A 80 -0.60 24.67 17.13
CA TRP A 80 -0.94 25.38 18.36
C TRP A 80 -0.39 24.62 19.56
N LYS A 81 0.52 25.24 20.31
CA LYS A 81 1.21 24.59 21.44
C LYS A 81 1.79 23.21 21.05
N ASP A 82 2.45 23.16 19.88
CA ASP A 82 3.04 21.96 19.31
C ASP A 82 2.03 20.85 18.92
N VAL A 83 0.73 21.14 18.91
CA VAL A 83 -0.34 20.24 18.45
C VAL A 83 -0.82 20.67 17.07
N LYS A 84 -0.96 19.69 16.16
CA LYS A 84 -1.63 19.84 14.86
C LYS A 84 -2.83 18.89 14.78
N GLY A 85 -3.90 19.34 14.13
CA GLY A 85 -5.05 18.54 13.77
C GLY A 85 -5.11 18.28 12.28
N LEU A 86 -5.58 17.09 11.89
CA LEU A 86 -5.86 16.75 10.51
C LEU A 86 -7.20 16.01 10.43
N VAL A 87 -8.04 16.45 9.50
CA VAL A 87 -9.26 15.72 9.11
C VAL A 87 -9.32 15.66 7.59
N ASP A 88 -9.51 14.46 7.03
CA ASP A 88 -9.87 14.30 5.64
C ASP A 88 -10.87 13.16 5.42
N PHE A 89 -11.60 13.29 4.34
CA PHE A 89 -12.57 12.31 3.86
C PHE A 89 -12.07 11.73 2.54
N GLU A 90 -12.49 10.51 2.26
CA GLU A 90 -12.27 9.84 0.99
C GLU A 90 -13.60 9.45 0.36
N THR A 91 -13.70 9.64 -0.95
CA THR A 91 -14.86 9.23 -1.75
C THR A 91 -14.37 8.50 -2.98
N VAL A 92 -14.84 7.28 -3.19
CA VAL A 92 -14.59 6.46 -4.40
C VAL A 92 -15.91 6.25 -5.15
N ARG A 93 -15.90 6.43 -6.47
CA ARG A 93 -17.05 6.22 -7.36
C ARG A 93 -16.63 5.51 -8.64
N TRP A 94 -17.55 4.74 -9.19
CA TRP A 94 -17.40 4.13 -10.51
C TRP A 94 -17.91 5.07 -11.59
N LEU A 95 -17.09 5.31 -12.62
CA LEU A 95 -17.42 6.20 -13.74
C LEU A 95 -17.75 5.43 -15.02
N GLY A 96 -17.53 4.12 -15.06
CA GLY A 96 -17.62 3.32 -16.28
C GLY A 96 -18.15 1.91 -16.07
N PRO A 97 -17.82 1.00 -16.97
CA PRO A 97 -18.31 -0.37 -16.91
C PRO A 97 -17.91 -1.07 -15.61
N GLN A 98 -18.89 -1.67 -14.95
CA GLN A 98 -18.67 -2.48 -13.75
C GLN A 98 -18.43 -3.96 -14.15
N ARG A 99 -17.37 -4.22 -14.91
CA ARG A 99 -16.96 -5.56 -15.33
C ARG A 99 -15.90 -6.12 -14.39
N PHE A 100 -16.25 -6.22 -13.10
CA PHE A 100 -15.37 -6.74 -12.06
C PHE A 100 -16.20 -7.24 -10.87
N ALA A 101 -15.60 -8.12 -10.08
CA ALA A 101 -16.12 -8.56 -8.80
C ALA A 101 -15.43 -7.79 -7.66
N ILE A 102 -16.14 -7.56 -6.55
CA ILE A 102 -15.55 -7.10 -5.29
C ILE A 102 -15.59 -8.28 -4.34
N ALA A 103 -14.43 -8.63 -3.77
CA ALA A 103 -14.32 -9.79 -2.89
C ALA A 103 -15.20 -9.66 -1.63
N ASN A 104 -15.77 -10.78 -1.19
CA ASN A 104 -16.56 -10.89 0.02
C ASN A 104 -16.19 -12.20 0.73
N ASN A 105 -15.28 -12.18 1.62
CA ASN A 105 -14.82 -13.22 2.57
C ASN A 105 -15.49 -14.62 2.43
N GLY A 106 -15.52 -15.18 1.21
CA GLY A 106 -16.15 -16.47 0.90
C GLY A 106 -17.63 -16.43 0.48
N GLY A 107 -18.27 -15.25 0.54
CA GLY A 107 -19.62 -15.00 0.02
C GLY A 107 -19.63 -14.59 -1.46
N PRO A 108 -20.83 -14.35 -2.03
CA PRO A 108 -20.95 -13.78 -3.36
C PRO A 108 -20.34 -12.36 -3.39
N PRO A 109 -19.84 -11.88 -4.56
CA PRO A 109 -19.27 -10.54 -4.66
C PRO A 109 -20.17 -9.45 -4.08
N LEU A 110 -19.56 -8.48 -3.36
CA LEU A 110 -20.30 -7.37 -2.72
C LEU A 110 -21.07 -6.50 -3.73
N ASN A 111 -20.63 -6.46 -4.97
CA ASN A 111 -21.27 -5.71 -6.05
C ASN A 111 -22.25 -6.53 -6.93
N GLY A 112 -22.64 -7.73 -6.50
CA GLY A 112 -23.64 -8.57 -7.14
C GLY A 112 -23.18 -10.00 -7.42
N ALA A 113 -24.04 -10.97 -7.18
CA ALA A 113 -23.75 -12.38 -7.38
C ALA A 113 -23.43 -12.75 -8.86
N ASP A 114 -23.98 -12.00 -9.83
CA ASP A 114 -23.69 -12.15 -11.25
C ASP A 114 -22.26 -11.75 -11.64
N LYS A 115 -21.51 -11.09 -10.73
CA LYS A 115 -20.14 -10.64 -10.94
C LYS A 115 -19.09 -11.73 -10.76
N THR A 116 -19.45 -12.91 -10.29
CA THR A 116 -18.53 -14.06 -10.14
C THR A 116 -17.80 -14.46 -11.41
N ARG A 117 -18.34 -14.11 -12.58
CA ARG A 117 -17.71 -14.34 -13.89
C ARG A 117 -16.56 -13.40 -14.23
N TYR A 118 -16.35 -12.32 -13.45
CA TYR A 118 -15.29 -11.33 -13.66
C TYR A 118 -14.15 -11.48 -12.64
N PRO A 119 -12.94 -11.04 -12.98
CA PRO A 119 -11.86 -10.92 -12.02
C PRO A 119 -12.18 -9.95 -10.88
N VAL A 120 -11.48 -10.12 -9.76
CA VAL A 120 -11.69 -9.31 -8.56
C VAL A 120 -10.86 -8.02 -8.63
N ILE A 121 -11.53 -6.87 -8.68
CA ILE A 121 -10.94 -5.53 -8.52
C ILE A 121 -11.56 -4.91 -7.27
N ASN A 122 -10.80 -4.89 -6.16
CA ASN A 122 -11.26 -4.46 -4.85
C ASN A 122 -11.24 -2.94 -4.68
N ASP A 123 -12.08 -2.24 -5.44
CA ASP A 123 -12.29 -0.79 -5.36
C ASP A 123 -13.79 -0.49 -5.27
N PRO A 124 -14.41 -0.69 -4.10
CA PRO A 124 -15.84 -0.42 -3.89
C PRO A 124 -16.14 1.08 -3.96
N GLU A 125 -17.43 1.42 -4.16
CA GLU A 125 -17.90 2.78 -3.90
C GLU A 125 -17.99 3.00 -2.40
N VAL A 126 -17.26 3.99 -1.91
CA VAL A 126 -17.25 4.37 -0.49
C VAL A 126 -17.30 5.89 -0.35
N THR A 127 -17.77 6.36 0.78
CA THR A 127 -17.54 7.73 1.28
C THR A 127 -17.35 7.60 2.76
N GLU A 128 -16.15 7.93 3.24
CA GLU A 128 -15.78 7.71 4.64
C GLU A 128 -14.84 8.77 5.18
N LEU A 129 -14.73 8.79 6.50
CA LEU A 129 -13.68 9.51 7.20
C LEU A 129 -12.38 8.73 7.00
N ASN A 130 -11.45 9.28 6.20
CA ASN A 130 -10.18 8.64 5.92
C ASN A 130 -9.18 8.86 7.07
N ARG A 131 -9.00 10.12 7.51
CA ARG A 131 -8.15 10.43 8.67
C ARG A 131 -8.81 11.46 9.60
N LEU A 132 -8.64 11.25 10.90
CA LEU A 132 -8.95 12.21 11.96
C LEU A 132 -7.94 12.03 13.07
N GLN A 133 -6.95 12.91 13.12
CA GLN A 133 -5.83 12.74 14.04
C GLN A 133 -5.39 14.07 14.68
N LEU A 134 -4.84 13.92 15.89
CA LEU A 134 -4.08 14.96 16.56
C LEU A 134 -2.64 14.50 16.69
N SER A 135 -1.69 15.36 16.32
CA SER A 135 -0.26 15.11 16.43
C SER A 135 0.37 16.13 17.35
N TRP A 136 0.94 15.68 18.45
CA TRP A 136 1.66 16.49 19.43
C TRP A 136 3.16 16.25 19.31
N THR A 137 3.94 17.33 19.21
CA THR A 137 5.40 17.30 19.06
C THR A 137 6.06 17.94 20.30
N PRO A 138 6.11 17.22 21.45
CA PRO A 138 6.63 17.76 22.72
C PRO A 138 8.10 18.18 22.63
N SER A 139 8.82 17.71 21.66
CA SER A 139 10.19 18.08 21.38
C SER A 139 10.55 17.78 19.92
N LYS A 140 11.66 18.33 19.42
CA LYS A 140 12.21 18.01 18.09
C LYS A 140 12.56 16.53 17.91
N ALA A 141 12.62 15.75 18.99
CA ALA A 141 12.99 14.34 19.00
C ALA A 141 11.79 13.40 19.14
N ALA A 142 10.58 13.88 19.43
CA ALA A 142 9.43 13.02 19.70
C ALA A 142 8.14 13.60 19.11
N GLN A 143 7.30 12.73 18.56
CA GLN A 143 5.94 13.03 18.12
C GLN A 143 5.00 11.92 18.61
N ILE A 144 3.82 12.30 19.07
CA ILE A 144 2.73 11.40 19.43
C ILE A 144 1.53 11.74 18.56
N THR A 145 0.97 10.73 17.89
CA THR A 145 -0.23 10.89 17.04
C THR A 145 -1.33 9.97 17.55
N VAL A 146 -2.52 10.52 17.75
CA VAL A 146 -3.71 9.80 18.24
C VAL A 146 -4.84 9.98 17.25
N GLY A 147 -5.60 8.93 17.00
CA GLY A 147 -6.77 8.89 16.15
C GLY A 147 -6.55 8.10 14.87
N ARG A 148 -7.48 8.27 13.90
CA ARG A 148 -7.42 7.59 12.60
C ARG A 148 -6.31 8.20 11.75
N GLN A 149 -5.34 7.39 11.43
CA GLN A 149 -4.09 7.82 10.82
C GLN A 149 -3.54 6.80 9.82
N ARG A 150 -2.67 7.26 8.95
CA ARG A 150 -1.90 6.42 8.05
C ARG A 150 -0.66 5.88 8.79
N ILE A 151 -0.44 4.58 8.73
CA ILE A 151 0.79 3.95 9.23
C ILE A 151 1.45 3.20 8.08
N GLN A 152 2.69 3.56 7.78
CA GLN A 152 3.51 2.95 6.73
C GLN A 152 4.89 2.68 7.33
N LEU A 153 5.28 1.42 7.41
CA LEU A 153 6.56 1.01 7.99
C LEU A 153 7.42 0.32 6.94
N ASP A 154 8.68 0.72 6.86
CA ASP A 154 9.69 0.20 5.94
C ASP A 154 9.24 0.24 4.47
N ASP A 155 9.27 -0.91 3.78
CA ASP A 155 8.77 -1.11 2.41
C ASP A 155 7.27 -1.43 2.36
N GLN A 156 6.57 -1.32 3.48
CA GLN A 156 5.15 -1.62 3.65
C GLN A 156 4.79 -3.10 3.43
N ARG A 157 5.74 -4.01 3.38
CA ARG A 157 5.49 -5.45 3.25
C ARG A 157 4.65 -5.99 4.41
N PHE A 158 4.93 -5.53 5.64
CA PHE A 158 4.23 -5.97 6.86
C PHE A 158 3.08 -5.05 7.25
N VAL A 159 3.33 -3.74 7.25
CA VAL A 159 2.38 -2.70 7.66
C VAL A 159 2.37 -1.59 6.63
N GLY A 160 1.23 -1.37 5.99
CA GLY A 160 1.11 -0.39 4.94
C GLY A 160 -0.28 0.23 4.83
N ALA A 161 -0.39 1.35 4.15
CA ALA A 161 -1.63 2.06 3.89
C ALA A 161 -2.31 1.63 2.57
N ALA A 162 -1.79 0.62 1.89
CA ALA A 162 -2.26 0.15 0.59
C ALA A 162 -2.51 1.29 -0.44
N PRO A 163 -1.55 2.19 -0.69
CA PRO A 163 -1.75 3.41 -1.48
C PRO A 163 -2.09 3.14 -2.95
N TRP A 164 -1.97 1.89 -3.37
CA TRP A 164 -2.36 1.42 -4.68
C TRP A 164 -3.88 1.38 -4.87
N ARG A 165 -4.65 0.96 -3.85
CA ARG A 165 -6.10 0.87 -3.92
C ARG A 165 -6.74 2.25 -3.99
N MET A 166 -7.99 2.31 -4.46
CA MET A 166 -8.74 3.57 -4.49
C MET A 166 -9.18 3.95 -3.10
N ASP A 167 -9.63 2.99 -2.30
CA ASP A 167 -9.87 3.13 -0.87
C ASP A 167 -8.57 2.84 -0.09
N GLU A 168 -8.17 3.73 0.82
CA GLU A 168 -6.90 3.64 1.55
C GLU A 168 -7.06 2.89 2.87
N GLN A 169 -6.10 2.05 3.21
CA GLN A 169 -6.04 1.47 4.55
C GLN A 169 -5.51 2.47 5.57
N THR A 170 -6.30 2.70 6.63
CA THR A 170 -5.93 3.54 7.77
C THR A 170 -6.11 2.81 9.10
N PHE A 171 -5.61 3.40 10.19
CA PHE A 171 -5.54 2.75 11.50
C PHE A 171 -6.04 3.69 12.58
N ASP A 172 -6.98 3.24 13.41
CA ASP A 172 -7.32 3.92 14.65
C ASP A 172 -6.28 3.50 15.69
N ALA A 173 -5.42 4.45 16.10
CA ALA A 173 -4.20 4.13 16.82
C ALA A 173 -3.69 5.27 17.69
N VAL A 174 -2.86 4.89 18.69
CA VAL A 174 -1.89 5.77 19.33
C VAL A 174 -0.50 5.40 18.83
N ARG A 175 0.20 6.37 18.24
CA ARG A 175 1.55 6.18 17.70
C ARG A 175 2.53 7.15 18.33
N ALA A 176 3.70 6.65 18.67
CA ALA A 176 4.84 7.42 19.15
C ALA A 176 6.05 7.24 18.23
N ASP A 177 6.58 8.33 17.73
CA ASP A 177 7.80 8.37 16.91
C ASP A 177 8.89 9.09 17.70
N VAL A 178 10.08 8.50 17.76
CA VAL A 178 11.27 9.08 18.40
C VAL A 178 12.41 9.15 17.38
N SER A 179 13.08 10.29 17.31
CA SER A 179 14.28 10.49 16.47
C SER A 179 15.30 11.30 17.21
N ARG A 180 16.37 10.65 17.71
CA ARG A 180 17.44 11.30 18.47
C ARG A 180 18.82 10.88 17.97
N GLY A 181 19.51 11.77 17.30
CA GLY A 181 20.80 11.47 16.69
C GLY A 181 20.71 10.33 15.69
N ARG A 182 21.42 9.24 15.96
CA ARG A 182 21.47 8.03 15.12
C ARG A 182 20.32 7.04 15.40
N PHE A 183 19.54 7.25 16.44
CA PHE A 183 18.44 6.39 16.86
C PHE A 183 17.11 6.90 16.31
N LYS A 184 16.31 5.98 15.75
CA LYS A 184 14.90 6.23 15.38
C LYS A 184 14.07 5.04 15.80
N ALA A 185 12.91 5.30 16.40
CA ALA A 185 11.96 4.26 16.77
C ALA A 185 10.52 4.73 16.52
N THR A 186 9.67 3.81 16.18
CA THR A 186 8.22 3.96 16.10
C THR A 186 7.58 2.86 16.93
N TYR A 187 6.60 3.24 17.73
CA TYR A 187 5.67 2.31 18.37
C TYR A 187 4.25 2.74 18.03
N ALA A 188 3.37 1.79 17.69
CA ALA A 188 1.96 2.04 17.52
C ALA A 188 1.13 0.95 18.22
N TYR A 189 0.11 1.38 18.94
CA TYR A 189 -0.97 0.54 19.43
C TYR A 189 -2.21 0.80 18.58
N VAL A 190 -2.72 -0.26 17.94
CA VAL A 190 -3.79 -0.18 16.93
C VAL A 190 -5.03 -0.88 17.43
N THR A 191 -6.13 -0.13 17.53
CA THR A 191 -7.42 -0.64 18.00
C THR A 191 -8.38 -1.00 16.87
N LYS A 192 -8.14 -0.49 15.66
CA LYS A 192 -8.93 -0.80 14.46
C LYS A 192 -8.09 -0.66 13.20
N VAL A 193 -8.30 -1.56 12.26
CA VAL A 193 -7.80 -1.45 10.87
C VAL A 193 -8.99 -1.13 9.97
N ASN A 194 -9.01 0.09 9.41
CA ASN A 194 -9.97 0.51 8.42
C ASN A 194 -9.41 0.06 7.06
N ARG A 195 -10.08 -0.90 6.43
CA ARG A 195 -9.54 -1.64 5.27
C ARG A 195 -9.98 -1.02 3.96
N THR A 196 -9.34 -1.41 2.87
CA THR A 196 -9.51 -0.88 1.51
C THR A 196 -10.83 -1.26 0.82
N MET A 197 -11.83 -1.76 1.52
CA MET A 197 -13.11 -2.21 0.97
C MET A 197 -14.31 -1.67 1.75
N GLY A 198 -14.14 -0.55 2.47
CA GLY A 198 -15.16 0.10 3.27
C GLY A 198 -15.42 -0.59 4.63
N GLU A 199 -16.28 0.02 5.43
CA GLU A 199 -16.51 -0.34 6.84
C GLU A 199 -16.97 -1.80 7.07
N LEU A 200 -17.59 -2.45 6.09
CA LEU A 200 -18.11 -3.82 6.22
C LEU A 200 -17.02 -4.88 6.39
N VAL A 201 -15.79 -4.55 6.04
CA VAL A 201 -14.63 -5.46 6.10
C VAL A 201 -13.53 -4.97 7.03
N ASP A 202 -13.80 -3.95 7.81
CA ASP A 202 -12.91 -3.44 8.85
C ASP A 202 -12.72 -4.45 9.98
N TRP A 203 -11.56 -4.38 10.62
CA TRP A 203 -11.22 -5.27 11.72
C TRP A 203 -10.95 -4.52 13.01
N ASP A 204 -11.64 -4.91 14.09
CA ASP A 204 -11.22 -4.55 15.43
C ASP A 204 -9.90 -5.25 15.75
N SER A 205 -9.04 -4.55 16.47
CA SER A 205 -7.65 -4.95 16.62
C SER A 205 -7.14 -4.68 18.04
N ASP A 206 -6.24 -5.54 18.51
CA ASP A 206 -5.39 -5.33 19.68
C ASP A 206 -3.92 -5.55 19.27
N SER A 207 -3.48 -4.75 18.28
CA SER A 207 -2.20 -4.95 17.62
C SER A 207 -1.14 -3.96 18.08
N HIS A 208 0.12 -4.43 18.10
CA HIS A 208 1.28 -3.64 18.51
C HIS A 208 2.34 -3.66 17.43
N PHE A 209 2.78 -2.49 16.97
CA PHE A 209 3.85 -2.36 15.98
C PHE A 209 5.04 -1.65 16.62
N PHE A 210 6.17 -2.29 16.62
CA PHE A 210 7.43 -1.73 17.10
C PHE A 210 8.51 -1.85 16.03
N ASN A 211 9.19 -0.73 15.76
CA ASN A 211 10.26 -0.62 14.79
C ASN A 211 11.32 0.31 15.36
N ALA A 212 12.54 -0.16 15.56
CA ALA A 212 13.62 0.65 16.11
C ALA A 212 14.94 0.40 15.37
N GLY A 213 15.62 1.46 14.99
CA GLY A 213 16.86 1.37 14.24
C GLY A 213 17.94 2.33 14.68
N TRP A 214 19.17 1.88 14.48
CA TRP A 214 20.39 2.63 14.75
C TRP A 214 21.21 2.79 13.47
N SER A 215 21.54 4.03 13.11
CA SER A 215 22.49 4.32 12.03
C SER A 215 23.91 4.15 12.55
N VAL A 216 24.50 2.99 12.26
CA VAL A 216 25.90 2.66 12.64
C VAL A 216 26.87 3.64 11.97
N SER A 217 26.60 3.94 10.68
CA SER A 217 27.30 4.92 9.88
C SER A 217 26.33 5.53 8.85
N ASP A 218 26.79 6.42 8.00
CA ASP A 218 25.99 6.93 6.87
C ASP A 218 25.68 5.84 5.84
N ALA A 219 26.51 4.80 5.79
CA ALA A 219 26.36 3.67 4.89
C ALA A 219 25.58 2.49 5.48
N LEU A 220 25.36 2.43 6.81
CA LEU A 220 24.73 1.27 7.45
C LEU A 220 23.76 1.70 8.55
N ARG A 221 22.51 1.29 8.41
CA ARG A 221 21.46 1.30 9.43
C ARG A 221 21.04 -0.13 9.74
N VAL A 222 20.98 -0.49 11.01
CA VAL A 222 20.42 -1.76 11.50
C VAL A 222 19.13 -1.45 12.26
N GLN A 223 18.10 -2.27 12.06
CA GLN A 223 16.77 -2.05 12.58
C GLN A 223 16.19 -3.37 13.07
N ALA A 224 15.54 -3.34 14.22
CA ALA A 224 14.70 -4.42 14.73
C ALA A 224 13.23 -4.08 14.48
N LEU A 225 12.43 -5.09 14.16
CA LEU A 225 10.99 -4.98 14.00
C LEU A 225 10.29 -6.09 14.80
N VAL A 226 9.15 -5.71 15.41
CA VAL A 226 8.21 -6.64 16.06
C VAL A 226 6.81 -6.13 15.74
N TYR A 227 6.04 -6.94 15.00
CA TYR A 227 4.67 -6.63 14.63
C TYR A 227 3.77 -7.75 15.13
N ALA A 228 3.04 -7.49 16.20
CA ALA A 228 2.05 -8.39 16.77
C ALA A 228 0.66 -7.95 16.29
N PHE A 229 0.06 -8.76 15.42
CA PHE A 229 -1.25 -8.56 14.83
C PHE A 229 -2.27 -9.40 15.58
N ASP A 230 -3.34 -8.77 16.05
CA ASP A 230 -4.46 -9.45 16.69
C ASP A 230 -5.78 -8.87 16.15
N PHE A 231 -6.59 -9.69 15.47
CA PHE A 231 -7.78 -9.27 14.75
C PHE A 231 -8.99 -10.08 15.19
N THR A 232 -10.02 -9.39 15.71
CA THR A 232 -11.24 -10.04 16.18
C THR A 232 -12.02 -10.73 15.05
N GLN A 233 -12.20 -10.04 13.91
CA GLN A 233 -12.97 -10.57 12.77
C GLN A 233 -12.17 -11.53 11.89
N ALA A 234 -10.86 -11.59 12.06
CA ALA A 234 -9.97 -12.43 11.26
C ALA A 234 -8.89 -13.12 12.13
N PRO A 235 -9.28 -13.94 13.14
CA PRO A 235 -8.31 -14.53 14.06
C PRO A 235 -7.27 -15.41 13.37
N ALA A 236 -7.60 -16.07 12.25
CA ALA A 236 -6.64 -16.82 11.45
C ALA A 236 -5.54 -15.95 10.80
N SER A 237 -5.72 -14.62 10.77
CA SER A 237 -4.74 -13.63 10.32
C SER A 237 -3.95 -13.01 11.48
N SER A 238 -4.25 -13.38 12.73
CA SER A 238 -3.49 -12.95 13.90
C SER A 238 -2.17 -13.67 13.97
N MET A 239 -1.06 -12.91 14.02
CA MET A 239 0.29 -13.43 13.93
C MET A 239 1.29 -12.45 14.55
N ILE A 240 2.46 -12.94 14.93
CA ILE A 240 3.57 -12.10 15.35
C ILE A 240 4.76 -12.27 14.40
N SER A 241 5.24 -11.16 13.84
CA SER A 241 6.46 -11.12 13.02
C SER A 241 7.56 -10.41 13.76
N LYS A 242 8.72 -11.04 13.89
CA LYS A 242 9.92 -10.50 14.54
C LYS A 242 11.06 -10.56 13.56
N GLY A 243 11.84 -9.49 13.43
CA GLY A 243 12.92 -9.49 12.47
C GLY A 243 13.93 -8.40 12.63
N VAL A 244 14.92 -8.45 11.74
CA VAL A 244 15.98 -7.46 11.61
C VAL A 244 16.12 -7.02 10.16
N ARG A 245 16.41 -5.74 9.97
CA ARG A 245 16.69 -5.15 8.66
C ARG A 245 18.01 -4.40 8.72
N ALA A 246 18.90 -4.69 7.77
CA ALA A 246 20.09 -3.91 7.50
C ALA A 246 19.88 -3.16 6.19
N SER A 247 20.18 -1.88 6.14
CA SER A 247 20.06 -1.07 4.93
C SER A 247 21.14 -0.01 4.88
N GLY A 248 21.47 0.43 3.65
CA GLY A 248 22.49 1.44 3.50
C GLY A 248 22.52 2.03 2.09
N LYS A 249 23.32 3.09 1.97
CA LYS A 249 23.59 3.77 0.71
C LYS A 249 25.04 4.29 0.69
N GLY A 250 25.58 4.43 -0.50
CA GLY A 250 26.95 4.94 -0.67
C GLY A 250 27.26 5.24 -2.13
N LYS A 251 28.57 5.31 -2.42
CA LYS A 251 29.08 5.46 -3.77
C LYS A 251 30.20 4.44 -4.02
N ILE A 252 30.21 3.85 -5.20
CA ILE A 252 31.29 3.00 -5.72
C ILE A 252 31.69 3.57 -7.07
N GLY A 253 32.81 4.28 -7.12
CA GLY A 253 33.23 5.03 -8.31
C GLY A 253 32.14 6.02 -8.75
N PRO A 254 31.66 5.98 -10.01
CA PRO A 254 30.63 6.90 -10.52
C PRO A 254 29.21 6.48 -10.15
N TYR A 255 29.00 5.36 -9.44
CA TYR A 255 27.71 4.81 -9.14
C TYR A 255 27.25 5.20 -7.73
N ALA A 256 26.04 5.72 -7.62
CA ALA A 256 25.34 5.77 -6.34
C ALA A 256 24.70 4.41 -6.09
N VAL A 257 25.00 3.80 -4.95
CA VAL A 257 24.51 2.46 -4.59
C VAL A 257 23.59 2.52 -3.38
N SER A 258 22.57 1.65 -3.33
CA SER A 258 21.79 1.38 -2.12
C SER A 258 21.54 -0.11 -1.99
N TYR A 259 21.33 -0.57 -0.76
CA TYR A 259 21.04 -1.96 -0.48
C TYR A 259 20.18 -2.08 0.78
N ALA A 260 19.43 -3.17 0.86
CA ALA A 260 18.72 -3.59 2.06
C ALA A 260 18.65 -5.11 2.10
N ALA A 261 18.67 -5.65 3.32
CA ALA A 261 18.35 -7.04 3.58
C ALA A 261 17.49 -7.12 4.83
N THR A 262 16.46 -7.96 4.80
CA THR A 262 15.53 -8.20 5.90
C THR A 262 15.41 -9.69 6.14
N TRP A 263 15.50 -10.10 7.39
CA TRP A 263 15.06 -11.42 7.83
C TRP A 263 13.98 -11.25 8.88
N ALA A 264 12.92 -12.04 8.81
CA ALA A 264 11.86 -12.04 9.80
C ALA A 264 11.30 -13.44 10.01
N ARG A 265 10.94 -13.74 11.25
CA ARG A 265 10.21 -14.95 11.64
C ARG A 265 8.79 -14.58 12.04
N GLN A 266 7.84 -15.38 11.58
CA GLN A 266 6.42 -15.21 11.82
C GLN A 266 5.84 -16.46 12.49
N ASN A 267 5.07 -16.25 13.56
CA ASN A 267 4.38 -17.28 14.30
C ASN A 267 2.90 -16.91 14.44
N ASP A 268 2.07 -17.90 14.75
CA ASP A 268 0.71 -17.67 15.23
C ASP A 268 0.72 -16.78 16.49
N TRP A 269 -0.38 -16.07 16.69
CA TRP A 269 -0.52 -15.15 17.82
C TRP A 269 -1.96 -15.10 18.30
N ARG A 270 -2.15 -15.13 19.64
CA ARG A 270 -3.44 -14.96 20.33
C ARG A 270 -4.59 -15.81 19.76
N GLY A 271 -5.57 -15.17 19.07
CA GLY A 271 -6.77 -15.83 18.53
C GLY A 271 -6.54 -16.80 17.38
N ASN A 272 -5.33 -16.86 16.83
CA ASN A 272 -5.00 -17.84 15.80
C ASN A 272 -4.78 -19.22 16.43
N THR A 273 -5.63 -20.18 16.08
CA THR A 273 -5.58 -21.55 16.61
C THR A 273 -4.79 -22.54 15.76
N ALA A 274 -4.30 -22.09 14.60
CA ALA A 274 -3.45 -22.91 13.72
C ALA A 274 -1.99 -22.56 13.99
N PRO A 275 -1.21 -23.41 14.70
CA PRO A 275 0.18 -23.14 15.00
C PRO A 275 1.02 -23.16 13.75
N PHE A 276 1.94 -22.20 13.61
CA PHE A 276 2.91 -22.14 12.52
C PHE A 276 4.16 -21.36 12.90
N GLU A 277 5.26 -21.68 12.25
CA GLU A 277 6.48 -20.89 12.24
C GLU A 277 6.98 -20.83 10.81
N LEU A 278 7.22 -19.62 10.29
CA LEU A 278 7.66 -19.36 8.92
C LEU A 278 8.69 -18.25 8.90
N ASP A 279 9.68 -18.37 8.03
CA ASP A 279 10.73 -17.38 7.83
C ASP A 279 10.51 -16.58 6.53
N PHE A 280 10.98 -15.36 6.55
CA PHE A 280 11.12 -14.49 5.40
C PHE A 280 12.55 -14.01 5.30
N PHE A 281 13.10 -14.06 4.10
CA PHE A 281 14.32 -13.38 3.75
C PHE A 281 14.09 -12.54 2.49
N GLY A 282 14.46 -11.25 2.55
CA GLY A 282 14.44 -10.37 1.39
C GLY A 282 15.73 -9.59 1.31
N ALA A 283 16.28 -9.47 0.10
CA ALA A 283 17.46 -8.67 -0.17
C ALA A 283 17.31 -7.88 -1.48
N GLU A 284 17.77 -6.64 -1.48
CA GLU A 284 17.83 -5.82 -2.68
C GLU A 284 19.11 -5.00 -2.72
N ALA A 285 19.60 -4.76 -3.92
CA ALA A 285 20.70 -3.85 -4.19
C ALA A 285 20.43 -3.05 -5.46
N SER A 286 20.81 -1.77 -5.46
CA SER A 286 20.69 -0.92 -6.65
C SER A 286 21.95 -0.12 -6.93
N ALA A 287 22.18 0.18 -8.22
CA ALA A 287 23.22 1.06 -8.69
C ALA A 287 22.63 2.07 -9.67
N THR A 288 22.90 3.35 -9.43
CA THR A 288 22.45 4.47 -10.26
C THR A 288 23.64 5.20 -10.86
N ARG A 289 23.60 5.42 -12.19
CA ARG A 289 24.54 6.28 -12.91
C ARG A 289 23.79 7.16 -13.89
N GLY A 290 23.85 8.47 -13.71
CA GLY A 290 23.14 9.42 -14.55
C GLY A 290 21.63 9.20 -14.51
N ALA A 291 21.04 8.92 -15.68
CA ALA A 291 19.60 8.67 -15.83
C ALA A 291 19.18 7.21 -15.56
N TYR A 292 20.12 6.30 -15.37
CA TYR A 292 19.87 4.86 -15.30
C TYR A 292 20.03 4.34 -13.89
N THR A 293 19.08 3.52 -13.46
CA THR A 293 19.15 2.73 -12.21
C THR A 293 18.88 1.28 -12.55
N VAL A 294 19.75 0.38 -12.08
CA VAL A 294 19.50 -1.06 -12.09
C VAL A 294 19.34 -1.51 -10.64
N ARG A 295 18.34 -2.34 -10.38
CA ARG A 295 18.11 -2.97 -9.07
C ARG A 295 17.92 -4.46 -9.26
N LEU A 296 18.57 -5.22 -8.40
CA LEU A 296 18.37 -6.65 -8.20
C LEU A 296 17.63 -6.85 -6.90
N GLY A 297 16.67 -7.76 -6.88
CA GLY A 297 15.91 -8.14 -5.69
C GLY A 297 15.76 -9.65 -5.61
N TYR A 298 15.70 -10.14 -4.39
CA TYR A 298 15.38 -11.53 -4.08
C TYR A 298 14.56 -11.58 -2.80
N ASP A 299 13.42 -12.27 -2.85
CA ASP A 299 12.55 -12.55 -1.71
C ASP A 299 12.36 -14.06 -1.60
N ALA A 300 12.50 -14.61 -0.40
CA ALA A 300 12.10 -15.96 -0.05
C ALA A 300 11.07 -15.89 1.08
N LEU A 301 9.85 -16.31 0.78
CA LEU A 301 8.73 -16.40 1.69
C LEU A 301 8.47 -17.88 1.95
N GLU A 302 8.82 -18.35 3.14
CA GLU A 302 8.64 -19.75 3.50
C GLU A 302 7.17 -20.18 3.49
N GLY A 303 6.93 -21.44 3.10
CA GLY A 303 5.62 -22.09 3.16
C GLY A 303 5.70 -23.46 3.80
N ASN A 304 4.64 -23.88 4.50
CA ASN A 304 4.57 -25.18 5.15
C ASN A 304 3.57 -26.16 4.49
N GLY A 305 3.06 -25.83 3.30
CA GLY A 305 2.05 -26.61 2.59
C GLY A 305 0.61 -26.29 2.99
N GLN A 306 0.42 -25.53 4.05
CA GLN A 306 -0.90 -25.06 4.51
C GLN A 306 -0.99 -23.52 4.49
N ARG A 307 0.12 -22.85 4.76
CA ARG A 307 0.25 -21.41 4.84
C ARG A 307 1.64 -20.99 4.36
N GLY A 308 1.70 -19.84 3.65
CA GLY A 308 2.94 -19.15 3.36
C GLY A 308 3.11 -17.91 4.24
N PHE A 309 4.36 -17.44 4.35
CA PHE A 309 4.69 -16.19 5.01
C PHE A 309 3.94 -15.01 4.33
N GLY A 310 3.29 -14.16 5.12
CA GLY A 310 2.53 -13.05 4.55
C GLY A 310 2.10 -12.01 5.58
N SER A 311 1.41 -10.97 5.13
CA SER A 311 0.79 -9.98 5.99
C SER A 311 -0.59 -9.60 5.47
N ALA A 312 -1.57 -9.61 6.39
CA ALA A 312 -2.95 -9.24 6.08
C ALA A 312 -3.17 -7.73 5.89
N ILE A 313 -2.22 -6.91 6.36
CA ILE A 313 -2.29 -5.44 6.35
C ILE A 313 -1.07 -4.79 5.67
N GLY A 314 -0.30 -5.57 4.92
CA GLY A 314 0.77 -5.07 4.07
C GLY A 314 0.24 -4.50 2.75
N ALA A 315 1.08 -3.69 2.08
CA ALA A 315 0.78 -3.17 0.73
C ALA A 315 1.23 -4.17 -0.35
N ALA A 316 0.44 -5.23 -0.53
CA ALA A 316 0.80 -6.40 -1.35
C ALA A 316 1.12 -6.09 -2.83
N HIS A 317 0.42 -5.14 -3.47
CA HIS A 317 0.63 -4.81 -4.90
C HIS A 317 2.07 -4.32 -5.22
N GLY A 318 2.78 -3.78 -4.24
CA GLY A 318 4.16 -3.28 -4.43
C GLY A 318 5.22 -4.37 -4.48
N VAL A 319 4.90 -5.59 -4.05
CA VAL A 319 5.81 -6.72 -3.86
C VAL A 319 5.35 -7.92 -4.68
N ASN A 320 6.29 -8.77 -5.09
CA ASN A 320 6.07 -10.04 -5.79
C ASN A 320 5.14 -9.93 -7.03
N GLY A 321 5.36 -8.88 -7.85
CA GLY A 321 4.69 -8.67 -9.12
C GLY A 321 3.38 -7.86 -9.05
N TRP A 322 3.08 -7.10 -10.12
CA TRP A 322 1.91 -6.23 -10.23
C TRP A 322 0.67 -6.91 -10.79
N ALA A 323 0.84 -8.10 -11.40
CA ALA A 323 -0.30 -8.92 -11.79
C ALA A 323 -1.12 -9.40 -10.58
N ASP A 324 -0.61 -9.16 -9.36
CA ASP A 324 -1.21 -9.62 -8.09
C ASP A 324 -1.46 -11.14 -8.09
N ALA A 325 -0.58 -11.91 -8.73
CA ALA A 325 -0.69 -13.36 -8.78
C ALA A 325 -0.61 -13.96 -7.37
N TRP A 326 0.24 -13.40 -6.52
CA TRP A 326 0.58 -13.90 -5.18
C TRP A 326 -0.05 -13.09 -4.05
N SER A 327 -0.84 -12.05 -4.35
CA SER A 327 -1.51 -11.23 -3.35
C SER A 327 -2.81 -11.88 -2.89
N SER A 328 -2.76 -12.70 -1.86
CA SER A 328 -3.96 -13.09 -1.12
C SER A 328 -4.01 -12.36 0.21
N ALA A 329 -5.20 -11.92 0.62
CA ALA A 329 -5.42 -11.42 1.97
C ALA A 329 -5.02 -12.51 2.97
N GLY A 330 -3.95 -12.27 3.73
CA GLY A 330 -3.42 -13.23 4.70
C GLY A 330 -2.46 -14.29 4.15
N GLY A 331 -2.07 -14.26 2.87
CA GLY A 331 -1.04 -15.14 2.31
C GLY A 331 -1.34 -16.64 2.29
N ILE A 332 -2.61 -17.03 2.49
CA ILE A 332 -2.91 -18.43 2.83
C ILE A 332 -3.13 -19.33 1.62
N LYS A 333 -3.61 -18.84 0.49
CA LYS A 333 -4.02 -19.71 -0.61
C LYS A 333 -3.03 -19.83 -1.76
N ASN A 334 -2.38 -18.73 -2.12
CA ASN A 334 -1.55 -18.69 -3.33
C ASN A 334 -0.07 -19.00 -3.07
N PHE A 335 0.34 -19.06 -1.83
CA PHE A 335 1.71 -19.39 -1.42
C PHE A 335 1.78 -20.35 -0.24
N ALA A 336 0.89 -21.30 -0.12
CA ALA A 336 0.95 -22.25 0.98
C ALA A 336 2.26 -23.07 0.98
N ASP A 337 2.85 -23.26 -0.20
CA ASP A 337 4.17 -23.87 -0.37
C ASP A 337 5.32 -22.83 -0.33
N GLY A 338 5.01 -21.57 -0.07
CA GLY A 338 5.96 -20.48 -0.09
C GLY A 338 6.23 -19.93 -1.49
N LEU A 339 7.10 -18.93 -1.58
CA LEU A 339 7.42 -18.25 -2.83
C LEU A 339 8.85 -17.72 -2.79
N GLN A 340 9.62 -18.03 -3.81
CA GLN A 340 10.88 -17.36 -4.11
C GLN A 340 10.66 -16.42 -5.31
N ASP A 341 11.12 -15.18 -5.21
CA ASP A 341 10.99 -14.14 -6.25
C ASP A 341 12.36 -13.53 -6.52
N ALA A 342 12.99 -13.96 -7.61
CA ALA A 342 14.20 -13.31 -8.11
C ALA A 342 13.81 -12.25 -9.14
N ASN A 343 14.24 -10.99 -8.95
CA ASN A 343 13.83 -9.94 -9.86
C ASN A 343 14.96 -8.96 -10.22
N ILE A 344 14.82 -8.40 -11.43
CA ILE A 344 15.65 -7.32 -11.92
C ILE A 344 14.80 -6.16 -12.38
N THR A 345 15.16 -4.94 -11.98
CA THR A 345 14.48 -3.71 -12.37
C THR A 345 15.45 -2.77 -13.05
N VAL A 346 15.06 -2.24 -14.20
CA VAL A 346 15.76 -1.14 -14.87
C VAL A 346 14.85 0.07 -14.88
N THR A 347 15.34 1.20 -14.37
CA THR A 347 14.63 2.48 -14.38
C THR A 347 15.44 3.50 -15.17
N VAL A 348 14.76 4.25 -16.04
CA VAL A 348 15.37 5.31 -16.84
C VAL A 348 14.61 6.62 -16.63
N LYS A 349 15.34 7.72 -16.37
CA LYS A 349 14.81 9.09 -16.29
C LYS A 349 15.28 9.88 -17.51
N PRO A 350 14.65 9.68 -18.68
CA PRO A 350 15.11 10.27 -19.92
C PRO A 350 14.92 11.78 -19.92
N LYS A 351 15.92 12.51 -20.47
CA LYS A 351 15.80 13.92 -20.80
C LYS A 351 15.55 14.04 -22.29
N HIS A 352 14.29 13.97 -22.70
CA HIS A 352 13.94 14.01 -24.11
C HIS A 352 12.80 15.01 -24.37
N ARG A 353 12.89 15.79 -25.45
CA ARG A 353 11.93 16.87 -25.76
C ARG A 353 10.47 16.41 -25.97
N TRP A 354 10.28 15.14 -26.34
CA TRP A 354 8.96 14.57 -26.58
C TRP A 354 8.29 13.98 -25.32
N LEU A 355 9.00 13.92 -24.20
CA LEU A 355 8.49 13.40 -22.96
C LEU A 355 8.33 14.54 -21.95
N PRO A 356 7.28 14.53 -21.12
CA PRO A 356 7.17 15.44 -20.00
C PRO A 356 8.46 15.45 -19.17
N ALA A 357 8.85 16.61 -18.69
CA ALA A 357 10.03 16.73 -17.83
C ALA A 357 9.88 15.81 -16.60
N ARG A 358 10.96 15.15 -16.18
CA ARG A 358 10.99 14.17 -15.07
C ARG A 358 10.21 12.89 -15.35
N SER A 359 9.91 12.56 -16.61
CA SER A 359 9.35 11.24 -16.93
C SER A 359 10.27 10.14 -16.41
N GLU A 360 9.65 9.08 -15.92
CA GLU A 360 10.32 7.85 -15.47
C GLU A 360 9.76 6.65 -16.24
N LEU A 361 10.64 5.87 -16.84
CA LEU A 361 10.32 4.60 -17.48
C LEU A 361 10.93 3.48 -16.64
N MET A 362 10.17 2.41 -16.41
CA MET A 362 10.65 1.27 -15.66
C MET A 362 10.23 -0.03 -16.34
N ALA A 363 11.15 -0.98 -16.36
CA ALA A 363 10.90 -2.38 -16.69
C ALA A 363 11.42 -3.24 -15.54
N ARG A 364 10.62 -4.21 -15.12
CA ARG A 364 10.98 -5.22 -14.12
C ARG A 364 10.61 -6.60 -14.64
N TYR A 365 11.48 -7.54 -14.39
CA TYR A 365 11.26 -8.96 -14.63
C TYR A 365 11.34 -9.71 -13.33
N HIS A 366 10.39 -10.61 -13.12
CA HIS A 366 10.33 -11.54 -12.00
C HIS A 366 10.42 -12.96 -12.51
N ASP A 367 11.13 -13.81 -11.77
CA ASP A 367 11.18 -15.26 -11.89
C ASP A 367 10.72 -15.87 -10.58
N PHE A 368 9.67 -16.69 -10.61
CA PHE A 368 9.01 -17.20 -9.41
C PHE A 368 9.18 -18.71 -9.30
N ASP A 369 9.69 -19.14 -8.14
CA ASP A 369 9.80 -20.54 -7.78
C ASP A 369 9.04 -20.85 -6.48
N ASP A 370 8.63 -22.10 -6.33
CA ASP A 370 8.07 -22.64 -5.09
C ASP A 370 9.18 -22.79 -4.03
N ASP A 371 8.96 -22.28 -2.82
CA ASP A 371 10.00 -22.29 -1.78
C ASP A 371 10.27 -23.72 -1.24
N ARG A 372 9.25 -24.58 -1.16
CA ARG A 372 9.39 -25.93 -0.62
C ARG A 372 10.01 -26.91 -1.59
N THR A 373 9.67 -26.81 -2.88
CA THR A 373 10.00 -27.81 -3.89
C THR A 373 11.02 -27.29 -4.91
N GLY A 374 11.19 -25.97 -5.02
CA GLY A 374 11.99 -25.33 -6.06
C GLY A 374 11.37 -25.45 -7.46
N ALA A 375 10.07 -25.72 -7.53
CA ALA A 375 9.37 -25.82 -8.81
C ALA A 375 9.17 -24.45 -9.44
N ASP A 376 9.39 -24.34 -10.76
CA ASP A 376 9.06 -23.15 -11.54
C ASP A 376 7.54 -22.86 -11.43
N LEU A 377 7.19 -21.67 -10.96
CA LEU A 377 5.82 -21.18 -10.83
C LEU A 377 5.42 -20.21 -11.94
N GLY A 378 6.41 -19.69 -12.68
CA GLY A 378 6.20 -18.75 -13.78
C GLY A 378 6.97 -17.45 -13.64
N ARG A 379 6.62 -16.52 -14.51
CA ARG A 379 7.39 -15.27 -14.72
C ARG A 379 6.46 -14.08 -14.86
N GLU A 380 6.96 -12.89 -14.55
CA GLU A 380 6.18 -11.68 -14.72
C GLU A 380 7.02 -10.52 -15.28
N TRP A 381 6.47 -9.82 -16.26
CA TRP A 381 6.96 -8.52 -16.69
C TRP A 381 6.11 -7.41 -16.12
N ASN A 382 6.78 -6.39 -15.57
CA ASN A 382 6.15 -5.14 -15.16
C ASN A 382 6.76 -3.97 -15.92
N LEU A 383 5.93 -3.17 -16.55
CA LEU A 383 6.36 -1.96 -17.25
C LEU A 383 5.62 -0.75 -16.67
N SER A 384 6.27 0.39 -16.55
CA SER A 384 5.60 1.63 -16.23
C SER A 384 6.21 2.86 -16.89
N TRP A 385 5.34 3.83 -17.11
CA TRP A 385 5.69 5.21 -17.44
C TRP A 385 4.98 6.15 -16.49
N ILE A 386 5.76 6.97 -15.78
CA ILE A 386 5.26 8.03 -14.89
C ILE A 386 5.65 9.36 -15.51
N ALA A 387 4.69 10.23 -15.75
CA ALA A 387 4.84 11.50 -16.42
C ALA A 387 4.22 12.64 -15.58
N PRO A 388 5.00 13.43 -14.85
CA PRO A 388 4.53 14.69 -14.26
C PRO A 388 4.17 15.67 -15.39
N VAL A 389 2.86 15.82 -15.66
CA VAL A 389 2.36 16.70 -16.74
C VAL A 389 2.39 18.15 -16.31
N THR A 390 2.08 18.41 -15.03
CA THR A 390 2.23 19.72 -14.37
C THR A 390 2.82 19.51 -12.97
N PRO A 391 3.17 20.57 -12.22
CA PRO A 391 3.59 20.43 -10.82
C PRO A 391 2.57 19.72 -9.91
N LYS A 392 1.29 19.74 -10.29
CA LYS A 392 0.17 19.17 -9.52
C LYS A 392 -0.49 17.95 -10.20
N MET A 393 -0.13 17.62 -11.43
CA MET A 393 -0.75 16.54 -12.19
C MET A 393 0.29 15.52 -12.66
N THR A 394 -0.01 14.26 -12.40
CA THR A 394 0.82 13.11 -12.86
C THR A 394 -0.06 12.15 -13.65
N LEU A 395 0.41 11.79 -14.85
CA LEU A 395 -0.10 10.68 -15.63
C LEU A 395 0.79 9.47 -15.38
N GLN A 396 0.17 8.32 -15.14
CA GLN A 396 0.90 7.06 -15.02
C GLN A 396 0.24 5.99 -15.87
N TRP A 397 1.04 5.28 -16.65
CA TRP A 397 0.67 4.03 -17.30
C TRP A 397 1.45 2.88 -16.66
N LYS A 398 0.77 1.75 -16.42
CA LYS A 398 1.39 0.52 -15.91
C LYS A 398 0.88 -0.68 -16.70
N TYR A 399 1.74 -1.68 -16.78
CA TYR A 399 1.47 -2.98 -17.41
C TYR A 399 2.09 -4.08 -16.57
N ALA A 400 1.37 -5.19 -16.44
CA ALA A 400 1.85 -6.42 -15.84
C ALA A 400 1.39 -7.61 -16.67
N ASP A 401 2.28 -8.57 -16.85
CA ASP A 401 2.05 -9.78 -17.62
C ASP A 401 2.68 -10.97 -16.89
N PHE A 402 1.84 -11.73 -16.21
CA PHE A 402 2.23 -12.94 -15.50
C PHE A 402 1.90 -14.15 -16.35
N ASP A 403 2.93 -14.93 -16.67
CA ASP A 403 2.84 -16.20 -17.38
C ASP A 403 3.21 -17.33 -16.42
N ARG A 404 2.23 -18.20 -16.15
CA ARG A 404 2.41 -19.35 -15.25
C ARG A 404 3.24 -20.43 -15.91
N ALA A 405 3.98 -21.19 -15.13
CA ALA A 405 4.68 -22.38 -15.63
C ALA A 405 3.71 -23.39 -16.24
N ASP A 406 4.09 -24.00 -17.37
CA ASP A 406 3.27 -24.99 -18.09
C ASP A 406 3.07 -26.25 -17.28
N THR A 407 4.07 -26.67 -16.53
CA THR A 407 4.07 -27.91 -15.73
C THR A 407 4.51 -27.62 -14.33
N VAL A 408 3.75 -28.12 -13.37
CA VAL A 408 4.08 -28.04 -11.93
C VAL A 408 4.20 -29.48 -11.40
N PRO A 409 5.27 -29.83 -10.67
CA PRO A 409 5.44 -31.18 -10.12
C PRO A 409 4.28 -31.60 -9.24
N VAL A 410 4.02 -32.88 -9.18
CA VAL A 410 2.99 -33.49 -8.30
C VAL A 410 3.35 -33.16 -6.84
N GLY A 411 2.39 -32.64 -6.10
CA GLY A 411 2.58 -32.23 -4.69
C GLY A 411 2.90 -30.76 -4.48
N THR A 412 3.13 -30.01 -5.56
CA THR A 412 3.25 -28.54 -5.52
C THR A 412 1.89 -27.90 -5.80
N LEU A 413 1.54 -26.85 -5.10
CA LEU A 413 0.31 -26.10 -5.39
C LEU A 413 0.41 -25.45 -6.77
N ALA A 414 -0.65 -25.62 -7.56
CA ALA A 414 -0.69 -24.99 -8.89
C ALA A 414 -0.61 -23.47 -8.79
N PRO A 415 0.28 -22.81 -9.57
CA PRO A 415 0.35 -21.37 -9.61
C PRO A 415 -0.97 -20.77 -10.12
N PRO A 416 -1.24 -19.49 -9.80
CA PRO A 416 -2.39 -18.77 -10.33
C PRO A 416 -2.43 -18.80 -11.87
N ALA A 417 -3.59 -18.57 -12.45
CA ALA A 417 -3.74 -18.49 -13.90
C ALA A 417 -2.93 -17.32 -14.48
N SER A 418 -2.35 -17.52 -15.66
CA SER A 418 -1.69 -16.48 -16.45
C SER A 418 -2.64 -15.30 -16.66
N ARG A 419 -2.12 -14.08 -16.53
CA ARG A 419 -2.91 -12.87 -16.58
C ARG A 419 -2.12 -11.66 -17.01
N THR A 420 -2.80 -10.80 -17.76
CA THR A 420 -2.31 -9.49 -18.18
C THR A 420 -3.15 -8.41 -17.54
N LYS A 421 -2.53 -7.39 -17.00
CA LYS A 421 -3.20 -6.21 -16.47
C LYS A 421 -2.56 -4.94 -17.02
N TRP A 422 -3.36 -3.91 -17.20
CA TRP A 422 -2.81 -2.59 -17.45
C TRP A 422 -3.68 -1.50 -16.85
N TRP A 423 -3.06 -0.39 -16.54
CA TRP A 423 -3.68 0.75 -15.86
C TRP A 423 -3.29 2.05 -16.53
N LEU A 424 -4.26 2.95 -16.57
CA LEU A 424 -4.04 4.36 -16.87
C LEU A 424 -4.55 5.18 -15.69
N ILE A 425 -3.66 5.97 -15.09
CA ILE A 425 -3.94 6.71 -13.86
C ILE A 425 -3.63 8.18 -14.10
N LEU A 426 -4.58 9.04 -13.78
CA LEU A 426 -4.39 10.48 -13.70
C LEU A 426 -4.57 10.92 -12.25
N GLU A 427 -3.57 11.56 -11.69
CA GLU A 427 -3.60 12.04 -10.31
C GLU A 427 -3.35 13.55 -10.26
N TYR A 428 -4.19 14.24 -9.50
CA TYR A 428 -4.05 15.66 -9.16
C TYR A 428 -3.86 15.81 -7.66
N LYS A 429 -2.90 16.64 -7.23
CA LYS A 429 -2.68 17.03 -5.83
C LYS A 429 -2.54 18.54 -5.75
N LEU A 430 -3.30 19.15 -4.80
CA LEU A 430 -3.27 20.58 -4.58
C LEU A 430 -1.91 21.07 -4.05
#